data_1fa1c27ec340700c84e004a37a39d34e
#
_entry.id   1fa1c27ec340700c84e004a37a39d34e
#
_cell.length_a   1.000
_cell.length_b   1.000
_cell.length_c   1.000
_cell.angle_alpha   90.00
_cell.angle_beta   90.00
_cell.angle_gamma   90.00
#
_symmetry.space_group_name_H-M   'P 1'
#
loop_
_entity.id
_entity.type
_entity.pdbx_description
1 polymer ?
#
loop_
_entity_poly.entity_id
_entity_poly.type
_entity_poly.pdbx_seq_one_letter_code
_entity_poly.pdbx_strand_id
1 'polypeptide(L)'
;DTFDIPADLIPRQFQQVIRHCLEKNPQKRYQTAHDLALALKAIERGQWQVSSGTRKLWPSIAVLPFIDMSPEKDLEYFCDGIAEELIHALSRLRGLYVTSRTSAFQFKQKALDVRLIGQQLNAATILEGSVRKSGTRLRITAELINTSDGYQIWSERYDREIQDIFLVQENIAGAIVENLKIKLAAGFDQPLVKRYTEDLEAYHLYLKGRYFWAKRYEAGLSKAMDFYLQAIERDPEYAPAYAGIADCYTILGSYGFLHTKTAFDKARAAAEKALELDETLPEAHVAAALISFWYDWNWELAEQSFQHALQLNPNDSPAHIWYATFLSMMGRFPEVEVEIRSAQKLDPLSPLVNSLAGCALYMARAYDEALLEFQKALDVDTDFLVALSFIGSVYIEKSMFNEARAAAERAVKLSSRSSFSLASYGSILAVLGHTEEAQSVIAELQNRSKEQYVPAFCFAMIHIGMKDYDRAFAFLEESLQDRNIQICFLKESPGLDSLRSDPRFRALLHRVPFP
;
A
#
# COMPACT_ATOMS: atom_id res chain seq x y z
N ASP A 1 -1.87 48.31 -4.26
CA ASP A 1 -0.54 48.56 -3.68
C ASP A 1 0.26 47.29 -3.91
N THR A 2 1.23 47.37 -4.83
CA THR A 2 2.23 46.35 -5.05
C THR A 2 3.32 46.55 -4.01
N PHE A 3 3.48 45.62 -3.10
CA PHE A 3 4.66 45.55 -2.25
C PHE A 3 5.86 45.21 -3.13
N ASP A 4 6.62 46.23 -3.50
CA ASP A 4 7.91 46.08 -4.19
C ASP A 4 8.95 45.74 -3.12
N ILE A 5 9.21 44.47 -2.92
CA ILE A 5 10.28 44.04 -2.01
C ILE A 5 11.59 44.19 -2.80
N PRO A 6 12.58 44.95 -2.30
CA PRO A 6 13.86 45.11 -2.98
C PRO A 6 14.48 43.72 -3.21
N ALA A 7 14.65 43.36 -4.47
CA ALA A 7 15.10 42.01 -4.89
C ALA A 7 16.50 41.66 -4.33
N ASP A 8 17.27 42.66 -3.93
CA ASP A 8 18.66 42.51 -3.49
C ASP A 8 18.81 42.10 -2.01
N LEU A 9 17.74 42.21 -1.23
CA LEU A 9 17.75 41.90 0.21
C LEU A 9 17.29 40.50 0.57
N ILE A 10 16.68 39.78 -0.37
CA ILE A 10 16.11 38.43 -0.12
C ILE A 10 16.70 37.46 -1.14
N PRO A 11 17.26 36.31 -0.69
CA PRO A 11 17.73 35.28 -1.60
C PRO A 11 16.64 34.85 -2.59
N ARG A 12 16.99 34.67 -3.87
CA ARG A 12 16.03 34.39 -4.98
C ARG A 12 15.04 33.28 -4.67
N GLN A 13 15.45 32.28 -3.95
CA GLN A 13 14.64 31.14 -3.55
C GLN A 13 13.47 31.53 -2.60
N PHE A 14 13.68 32.50 -1.70
CA PHE A 14 12.63 33.01 -0.81
C PHE A 14 11.70 34.00 -1.52
N GLN A 15 12.17 34.72 -2.52
CA GLN A 15 11.33 35.67 -3.29
C GLN A 15 10.12 34.94 -3.92
N GLN A 16 10.30 33.69 -4.36
CA GLN A 16 9.24 32.95 -5.02
C GLN A 16 8.21 32.45 -4.02
N VAL A 17 8.61 32.01 -2.83
CA VAL A 17 7.68 31.62 -1.76
C VAL A 17 6.85 32.82 -1.33
N ILE A 18 7.50 34.00 -1.19
CA ILE A 18 6.81 35.24 -0.83
C ILE A 18 5.82 35.67 -1.93
N ARG A 19 6.20 35.59 -3.21
CA ARG A 19 5.27 35.88 -4.32
C ARG A 19 4.06 34.95 -4.30
N HIS A 20 4.28 33.70 -4.01
CA HIS A 20 3.18 32.70 -3.92
C HIS A 20 2.24 32.99 -2.75
N CYS A 21 2.76 33.45 -1.60
CA CYS A 21 1.94 33.91 -0.48
C CYS A 21 1.14 35.18 -0.82
N LEU A 22 1.70 36.06 -1.66
CA LEU A 22 1.10 37.34 -2.01
C LEU A 22 0.28 37.33 -3.30
N GLU A 23 0.07 36.16 -3.92
CA GLU A 23 -0.78 36.04 -5.12
C GLU A 23 -2.17 36.65 -4.89
N LYS A 24 -2.64 37.41 -5.89
CA LYS A 24 -3.95 38.06 -5.79
C LYS A 24 -5.10 37.08 -5.72
N ASN A 25 -5.00 35.97 -6.45
CA ASN A 25 -5.98 34.90 -6.41
C ASN A 25 -5.74 34.00 -5.17
N PRO A 26 -6.66 33.92 -4.20
CA PRO A 26 -6.52 33.10 -3.01
C PRO A 26 -6.23 31.61 -3.31
N GLN A 27 -6.78 31.06 -4.40
CA GLN A 27 -6.55 29.67 -4.81
C GLN A 27 -5.13 29.41 -5.34
N LYS A 28 -4.38 30.47 -5.65
CA LYS A 28 -2.98 30.37 -6.06
C LYS A 28 -2.00 30.58 -4.91
N ARG A 29 -2.47 30.79 -3.69
CA ARG A 29 -1.63 30.86 -2.48
C ARG A 29 -1.40 29.47 -1.91
N TYR A 30 -0.47 29.34 -0.99
CA TYR A 30 -0.40 28.14 -0.15
C TYR A 30 -1.73 27.97 0.60
N GLN A 31 -2.35 26.80 0.46
CA GLN A 31 -3.68 26.57 1.02
C GLN A 31 -3.62 26.25 2.51
N THR A 32 -2.48 25.75 2.99
CA THR A 32 -2.26 25.44 4.40
C THR A 32 -0.91 26.01 4.89
N ALA A 33 -0.79 26.24 6.20
CA ALA A 33 0.49 26.57 6.82
C ALA A 33 1.53 25.44 6.64
N HIS A 34 1.06 24.22 6.46
CA HIS A 34 1.89 23.05 6.19
C HIS A 34 2.55 23.14 4.81
N ASP A 35 1.82 23.50 3.76
CA ASP A 35 2.37 23.65 2.41
C ASP A 35 3.46 24.73 2.37
N LEU A 36 3.23 25.83 3.10
CA LEU A 36 4.23 26.89 3.25
C LEU A 36 5.48 26.39 4.00
N ALA A 37 5.28 25.62 5.08
CA ALA A 37 6.39 25.05 5.84
C ALA A 37 7.22 24.07 5.02
N LEU A 38 6.58 23.23 4.18
CA LEU A 38 7.26 22.32 3.26
C LEU A 38 8.09 23.09 2.22
N ALA A 39 7.53 24.18 1.64
CA ALA A 39 8.24 25.00 0.69
C ALA A 39 9.48 25.65 1.32
N LEU A 40 9.38 26.13 2.55
CA LEU A 40 10.51 26.72 3.30
C LEU A 40 11.58 25.66 3.64
N LYS A 41 11.19 24.47 4.11
CA LYS A 41 12.11 23.35 4.37
C LYS A 41 12.84 22.88 3.11
N ALA A 42 12.18 22.87 1.95
CA ALA A 42 12.81 22.53 0.67
C ALA A 42 13.92 23.52 0.27
N ILE A 43 13.75 24.81 0.61
CA ILE A 43 14.78 25.83 0.42
C ILE A 43 15.98 25.59 1.36
N GLU A 44 15.72 25.31 2.62
CA GLU A 44 16.75 25.06 3.64
C GLU A 44 17.64 23.86 3.29
N ARG A 45 17.06 22.82 2.68
CA ARG A 45 17.77 21.60 2.24
C ARG A 45 18.50 21.75 0.90
N GLY A 46 18.49 22.93 0.27
CA GLY A 46 19.11 23.14 -1.05
C GLY A 46 18.43 22.38 -2.21
N GLN A 47 17.25 21.83 -1.97
CA GLN A 47 16.50 20.98 -2.92
C GLN A 47 15.51 21.78 -3.78
N TRP A 48 15.45 23.11 -3.60
CA TRP A 48 14.58 23.98 -4.40
C TRP A 48 15.18 24.21 -5.78
N GLN A 49 14.96 23.27 -6.69
CA GLN A 49 15.15 23.52 -8.11
C GLN A 49 13.85 24.04 -8.70
N VAL A 50 13.85 25.30 -9.12
CA VAL A 50 12.81 25.83 -10.00
C VAL A 50 12.93 25.13 -11.34
N SER A 51 12.18 24.07 -11.54
CA SER A 51 11.98 23.56 -12.89
C SER A 51 11.02 24.51 -13.63
N SER A 52 11.58 25.58 -14.20
CA SER A 52 10.93 26.40 -15.23
C SER A 52 10.92 25.70 -16.61
N GLY A 53 10.97 24.35 -16.59
CA GLY A 53 10.61 23.55 -17.75
C GLY A 53 9.13 23.26 -17.66
N THR A 54 8.39 23.42 -18.72
CA THR A 54 7.09 22.80 -18.90
C THR A 54 7.23 21.31 -18.60
N ARG A 55 7.01 20.92 -17.33
CA ARG A 55 6.82 19.52 -16.98
C ARG A 55 5.68 19.06 -17.88
N LYS A 56 5.98 18.17 -18.80
CA LYS A 56 4.97 17.46 -19.55
C LYS A 56 4.17 16.71 -18.50
N LEU A 57 3.11 17.35 -17.98
CA LEU A 57 2.19 16.71 -17.05
C LEU A 57 1.59 15.56 -17.86
N TRP A 58 2.00 14.35 -17.52
CA TRP A 58 1.35 13.19 -18.09
C TRP A 58 -0.11 13.22 -17.67
N PRO A 59 -1.03 12.84 -18.56
CA PRO A 59 -2.42 12.71 -18.22
C PRO A 59 -2.57 11.81 -16.99
N SER A 60 -3.51 12.13 -16.13
CA SER A 60 -3.81 11.35 -14.94
C SER A 60 -5.29 11.03 -14.89
N ILE A 61 -5.62 9.81 -14.45
CA ILE A 61 -6.98 9.31 -14.36
C ILE A 61 -7.23 8.60 -13.04
N ALA A 62 -8.41 8.80 -12.48
CA ALA A 62 -8.97 7.97 -11.43
C ALA A 62 -10.20 7.23 -11.97
N VAL A 63 -10.23 5.92 -11.81
CA VAL A 63 -11.40 5.09 -12.14
C VAL A 63 -12.16 4.84 -10.85
N LEU A 64 -13.35 5.43 -10.73
CA LEU A 64 -14.21 5.24 -9.56
C LEU A 64 -14.95 3.90 -9.64
N PRO A 65 -15.33 3.30 -8.49
CA PRO A 65 -16.19 2.13 -8.46
C PRO A 65 -17.47 2.37 -9.25
N PHE A 66 -17.83 1.43 -10.12
CA PHE A 66 -19.09 1.53 -10.85
C PHE A 66 -20.28 1.34 -9.90
N ILE A 67 -21.38 1.99 -10.20
CA ILE A 67 -22.59 1.93 -9.36
C ILE A 67 -23.49 0.80 -9.86
N ASP A 68 -23.87 -0.11 -8.97
CA ASP A 68 -24.90 -1.11 -9.27
C ASP A 68 -26.29 -0.44 -9.28
N MET A 69 -26.89 -0.37 -10.47
CA MET A 69 -28.25 0.15 -10.72
C MET A 69 -29.26 -0.97 -10.95
N SER A 70 -28.89 -2.24 -10.69
CA SER A 70 -29.80 -3.38 -10.80
C SER A 70 -30.86 -3.36 -9.70
N PRO A 71 -32.05 -3.94 -9.93
CA PRO A 71 -33.08 -4.03 -8.90
C PRO A 71 -32.66 -4.82 -7.68
N GLU A 72 -31.93 -5.92 -7.88
CA GLU A 72 -31.50 -6.88 -6.86
C GLU A 72 -30.31 -6.38 -6.04
N LYS A 73 -29.52 -5.41 -6.57
CA LYS A 73 -28.31 -4.85 -5.93
C LYS A 73 -27.28 -5.93 -5.55
N ASP A 74 -27.15 -6.98 -6.34
CA ASP A 74 -26.30 -8.15 -6.10
C ASP A 74 -24.97 -8.14 -6.88
N LEU A 75 -24.70 -7.07 -7.66
CA LEU A 75 -23.54 -6.95 -8.53
C LEU A 75 -22.43 -6.05 -7.97
N GLU A 76 -22.40 -5.76 -6.67
CA GLU A 76 -21.39 -4.87 -6.09
C GLU A 76 -19.95 -5.35 -6.39
N TYR A 77 -19.68 -6.65 -6.18
CA TYR A 77 -18.35 -7.24 -6.48
C TYR A 77 -17.98 -7.14 -7.95
N PHE A 78 -18.98 -7.22 -8.84
CA PHE A 78 -18.77 -7.12 -10.29
C PHE A 78 -18.49 -5.68 -10.73
N CYS A 79 -19.21 -4.71 -10.18
CA CYS A 79 -18.98 -3.28 -10.40
C CYS A 79 -17.58 -2.86 -9.93
N ASP A 80 -17.18 -3.33 -8.74
CA ASP A 80 -15.84 -3.13 -8.21
C ASP A 80 -14.79 -3.78 -9.11
N GLY A 81 -15.04 -5.00 -9.59
CA GLY A 81 -14.15 -5.74 -10.48
C GLY A 81 -13.94 -5.06 -11.82
N ILE A 82 -14.98 -4.53 -12.46
CA ILE A 82 -14.83 -3.76 -13.72
C ILE A 82 -13.89 -2.57 -13.51
N ALA A 83 -14.09 -1.80 -12.44
CA ALA A 83 -13.23 -0.66 -12.15
C ALA A 83 -11.78 -1.09 -11.89
N GLU A 84 -11.58 -2.18 -11.15
CA GLU A 84 -10.25 -2.72 -10.84
C GLU A 84 -9.53 -3.22 -12.09
N GLU A 85 -10.20 -3.96 -12.99
CA GLU A 85 -9.61 -4.41 -14.26
C GLU A 85 -9.23 -3.23 -15.17
N LEU A 86 -10.04 -2.17 -15.21
CA LEU A 86 -9.70 -0.96 -15.94
C LEU A 86 -8.48 -0.25 -15.33
N ILE A 87 -8.39 -0.17 -14.00
CA ILE A 87 -7.20 0.36 -13.30
C ILE A 87 -5.97 -0.47 -13.69
N HIS A 88 -6.05 -1.80 -13.64
CA HIS A 88 -4.96 -2.70 -14.01
C HIS A 88 -4.51 -2.51 -15.45
N ALA A 89 -5.45 -2.49 -16.39
CA ALA A 89 -5.15 -2.31 -17.81
C ALA A 89 -4.46 -0.97 -18.08
N LEU A 90 -5.01 0.12 -17.52
CA LEU A 90 -4.50 1.47 -17.71
C LEU A 90 -3.17 1.70 -16.99
N SER A 91 -2.93 1.07 -15.84
CA SER A 91 -1.73 1.25 -15.03
C SER A 91 -0.45 0.75 -15.71
N ARG A 92 -0.57 -0.18 -16.67
CA ARG A 92 0.54 -0.68 -17.49
C ARG A 92 0.98 0.31 -18.58
N LEU A 93 0.17 1.35 -18.84
CA LEU A 93 0.45 2.31 -19.90
C LEU A 93 1.48 3.34 -19.45
N ARG A 94 2.62 3.37 -20.13
CA ARG A 94 3.64 4.41 -19.91
C ARG A 94 3.12 5.76 -20.38
N GLY A 95 3.24 6.77 -19.53
CA GLY A 95 2.81 8.13 -19.86
C GLY A 95 1.39 8.47 -19.39
N LEU A 96 0.74 7.58 -18.64
CA LEU A 96 -0.50 7.81 -17.92
C LEU A 96 -0.25 7.57 -16.44
N TYR A 97 -0.69 8.47 -15.57
CA TYR A 97 -0.78 8.24 -14.14
C TYR A 97 -2.17 7.73 -13.80
N VAL A 98 -2.24 6.56 -13.19
CA VAL A 98 -3.51 5.93 -12.80
C VAL A 98 -3.59 5.87 -11.29
N THR A 99 -4.64 6.46 -10.73
CA THR A 99 -4.90 6.39 -9.29
C THR A 99 -5.21 4.95 -8.90
N SER A 100 -4.56 4.48 -7.84
CA SER A 100 -4.76 3.14 -7.32
C SER A 100 -6.19 2.93 -6.81
N ARG A 101 -6.61 1.67 -6.83
CA ARG A 101 -7.91 1.22 -6.34
C ARG A 101 -8.24 1.76 -4.95
N THR A 102 -7.29 1.67 -4.00
CA THR A 102 -7.54 2.02 -2.58
C THR A 102 -8.00 3.46 -2.42
N SER A 103 -7.35 4.41 -3.09
CA SER A 103 -7.76 5.82 -3.05
C SER A 103 -9.04 6.09 -3.85
N ALA A 104 -9.18 5.52 -5.04
CA ALA A 104 -10.38 5.72 -5.86
C ALA A 104 -11.64 5.20 -5.16
N PHE A 105 -11.54 4.07 -4.47
CA PHE A 105 -12.65 3.43 -3.77
C PHE A 105 -13.06 4.12 -2.46
N GLN A 106 -12.26 5.07 -1.95
CA GLN A 106 -12.68 5.95 -0.85
C GLN A 106 -13.89 6.81 -1.22
N PHE A 107 -14.16 6.99 -2.51
CA PHE A 107 -15.31 7.76 -3.02
C PHE A 107 -16.53 6.90 -3.35
N LYS A 108 -16.48 5.61 -3.07
CA LYS A 108 -17.61 4.69 -3.29
C LYS A 108 -18.87 5.21 -2.59
N GLN A 109 -19.95 5.38 -3.35
CA GLN A 109 -21.25 5.86 -2.86
C GLN A 109 -21.24 7.27 -2.23
N LYS A 110 -20.19 8.07 -2.46
CA LYS A 110 -20.13 9.46 -2.00
C LYS A 110 -20.60 10.40 -3.10
N ALA A 111 -21.67 11.15 -2.83
CA ALA A 111 -22.13 12.21 -3.74
C ALA A 111 -21.29 13.47 -3.56
N LEU A 112 -20.09 13.49 -4.14
CA LEU A 112 -19.17 14.63 -4.11
C LEU A 112 -18.98 15.19 -5.52
N ASP A 113 -18.62 16.49 -5.58
CA ASP A 113 -18.25 17.14 -6.84
C ASP A 113 -16.96 16.50 -7.40
N VAL A 114 -16.98 16.11 -8.68
CA VAL A 114 -15.86 15.48 -9.37
C VAL A 114 -14.57 16.31 -9.32
N ARG A 115 -14.70 17.65 -9.22
CA ARG A 115 -13.56 18.57 -9.07
C ARG A 115 -12.85 18.38 -7.73
N LEU A 116 -13.61 18.18 -6.65
CA LEU A 116 -13.08 17.88 -5.32
C LEU A 116 -12.45 16.50 -5.28
N ILE A 117 -13.09 15.50 -5.89
CA ILE A 117 -12.53 14.15 -6.00
C ILE A 117 -11.19 14.20 -6.77
N GLY A 118 -11.17 14.86 -7.92
CA GLY A 118 -9.96 15.03 -8.73
C GLY A 118 -8.82 15.70 -7.98
N GLN A 119 -9.13 16.72 -7.18
CA GLN A 119 -8.15 17.39 -6.32
C GLN A 119 -7.57 16.46 -5.25
N GLN A 120 -8.41 15.68 -4.57
CA GLN A 120 -7.97 14.75 -3.52
C GLN A 120 -7.18 13.57 -4.09
N LEU A 121 -7.51 13.12 -5.31
CA LEU A 121 -6.83 12.02 -6.00
C LEU A 121 -5.65 12.47 -6.88
N ASN A 122 -5.37 13.77 -7.00
CA ASN A 122 -4.41 14.32 -7.95
C ASN A 122 -4.68 13.86 -9.40
N ALA A 123 -5.94 13.64 -9.77
CA ALA A 123 -6.37 13.14 -11.07
C ALA A 123 -6.94 14.28 -11.92
N ALA A 124 -6.43 14.44 -13.15
CA ALA A 124 -6.95 15.42 -14.12
C ALA A 124 -8.25 14.97 -14.77
N THR A 125 -8.50 13.66 -14.77
CA THR A 125 -9.73 13.07 -15.30
C THR A 125 -10.26 12.00 -14.35
N ILE A 126 -11.59 11.82 -14.35
CA ILE A 126 -12.29 10.78 -13.63
C ILE A 126 -13.08 9.95 -14.62
N LEU A 127 -12.96 8.63 -14.51
CA LEU A 127 -13.91 7.69 -15.10
C LEU A 127 -14.91 7.28 -14.03
N GLU A 128 -16.18 7.48 -14.29
CA GLU A 128 -17.27 6.95 -13.49
C GLU A 128 -18.24 6.15 -14.36
N GLY A 129 -19.06 5.31 -13.74
CA GLY A 129 -20.00 4.51 -14.49
C GLY A 129 -21.03 3.79 -13.64
N SER A 130 -21.93 3.10 -14.33
CA SER A 130 -22.96 2.29 -13.69
C SER A 130 -23.19 1.00 -14.46
N VAL A 131 -23.64 -0.03 -13.72
CA VAL A 131 -24.02 -1.33 -14.28
C VAL A 131 -25.47 -1.60 -13.90
N ARG A 132 -26.28 -2.06 -14.88
CA ARG A 132 -27.65 -2.51 -14.65
C ARG A 132 -27.86 -3.84 -15.34
N LYS A 133 -28.21 -4.87 -14.57
CA LYS A 133 -28.54 -6.19 -15.05
C LYS A 133 -30.03 -6.33 -15.33
N SER A 134 -30.37 -7.04 -16.40
CA SER A 134 -31.74 -7.45 -16.72
C SER A 134 -31.68 -8.82 -17.40
N GLY A 135 -31.94 -9.87 -16.64
CA GLY A 135 -31.72 -11.26 -17.08
C GLY A 135 -30.24 -11.53 -17.37
N THR A 136 -29.91 -11.97 -18.58
CA THR A 136 -28.53 -12.22 -19.05
C THR A 136 -27.84 -10.97 -19.61
N ARG A 137 -28.56 -9.86 -19.78
CA ARG A 137 -28.05 -8.62 -20.38
C ARG A 137 -27.57 -7.64 -19.33
N LEU A 138 -26.44 -7.01 -19.64
CA LEU A 138 -25.87 -5.89 -18.90
C LEU A 138 -26.00 -4.61 -19.71
N ARG A 139 -26.42 -3.54 -19.03
CA ARG A 139 -26.25 -2.18 -19.51
C ARG A 139 -25.16 -1.54 -18.66
N ILE A 140 -24.06 -1.15 -19.31
CA ILE A 140 -22.94 -0.46 -18.68
C ILE A 140 -22.88 0.94 -19.28
N THR A 141 -22.87 1.96 -18.42
CA THR A 141 -22.62 3.35 -18.82
C THR A 141 -21.26 3.75 -18.26
N ALA A 142 -20.43 4.38 -19.08
CA ALA A 142 -19.13 4.88 -18.67
C ALA A 142 -18.98 6.33 -19.13
N GLU A 143 -18.46 7.20 -18.27
CA GLU A 143 -18.30 8.63 -18.50
C GLU A 143 -16.91 9.09 -18.06
N LEU A 144 -16.20 9.80 -18.94
CA LEU A 144 -14.90 10.41 -18.66
C LEU A 144 -15.11 11.91 -18.47
N ILE A 145 -14.70 12.43 -17.32
CA ILE A 145 -14.97 13.80 -16.88
C ILE A 145 -13.65 14.51 -16.59
N ASN A 146 -13.52 15.76 -17.05
CA ASN A 146 -12.41 16.64 -16.69
C ASN A 146 -12.63 17.22 -15.29
N THR A 147 -11.64 17.07 -14.42
CA THR A 147 -11.76 17.51 -13.02
C THR A 147 -11.52 19.01 -12.84
N SER A 148 -10.98 19.72 -13.83
CA SER A 148 -10.73 21.16 -13.69
C SER A 148 -12.00 22.01 -13.83
N ASP A 149 -12.94 21.55 -14.64
CA ASP A 149 -14.19 22.26 -14.99
C ASP A 149 -15.46 21.44 -14.75
N GLY A 150 -15.32 20.11 -14.56
CA GLY A 150 -16.43 19.19 -14.36
C GLY A 150 -17.17 18.82 -15.66
N TYR A 151 -16.64 19.21 -16.84
CA TYR A 151 -17.27 18.85 -18.09
C TYR A 151 -16.93 17.43 -18.54
N GLN A 152 -17.95 16.77 -19.09
CA GLN A 152 -17.82 15.45 -19.70
C GLN A 152 -16.97 15.53 -20.97
N ILE A 153 -15.91 14.72 -21.03
CA ILE A 153 -15.05 14.57 -22.20
C ILE A 153 -15.64 13.54 -23.17
N TRP A 154 -16.17 12.45 -22.58
CA TRP A 154 -16.70 11.31 -23.32
C TRP A 154 -17.73 10.57 -22.48
N SER A 155 -18.73 9.98 -23.14
CA SER A 155 -19.71 9.09 -22.51
C SER A 155 -20.20 8.07 -23.52
N GLU A 156 -20.34 6.84 -23.10
CA GLU A 156 -20.87 5.78 -23.92
C GLU A 156 -21.68 4.77 -23.09
N ARG A 157 -22.64 4.14 -23.77
CA ARG A 157 -23.50 3.13 -23.20
C ARG A 157 -23.36 1.84 -23.96
N TYR A 158 -23.07 0.77 -23.26
CA TYR A 158 -22.92 -0.57 -23.75
C TYR A 158 -24.09 -1.45 -23.32
N ASP A 159 -24.88 -1.93 -24.27
CA ASP A 159 -25.94 -2.92 -24.05
C ASP A 159 -25.44 -4.25 -24.63
N ARG A 160 -24.99 -5.17 -23.74
CA ARG A 160 -24.32 -6.42 -24.12
C ARG A 160 -24.81 -7.60 -23.29
N GLU A 161 -24.54 -8.83 -23.76
CA GLU A 161 -24.66 -10.01 -22.92
C GLU A 161 -23.52 -10.05 -21.90
N ILE A 162 -23.74 -10.68 -20.75
CA ILE A 162 -22.74 -10.74 -19.67
C ILE A 162 -21.43 -11.39 -20.12
N GLN A 163 -21.50 -12.30 -21.07
CA GLN A 163 -20.33 -12.99 -21.66
C GLN A 163 -19.43 -12.06 -22.50
N ASP A 164 -19.92 -10.89 -22.89
CA ASP A 164 -19.17 -9.89 -23.66
C ASP A 164 -18.43 -8.86 -22.79
N ILE A 165 -18.35 -9.10 -21.48
CA ILE A 165 -17.81 -8.12 -20.51
C ILE A 165 -16.36 -7.71 -20.84
N PHE A 166 -15.52 -8.64 -21.27
CA PHE A 166 -14.14 -8.36 -21.62
C PHE A 166 -14.04 -7.41 -22.82
N LEU A 167 -14.94 -7.56 -23.81
CA LEU A 167 -15.01 -6.65 -24.96
C LEU A 167 -15.44 -5.25 -24.51
N VAL A 168 -16.34 -5.13 -23.53
CA VAL A 168 -16.75 -3.82 -22.98
C VAL A 168 -15.59 -3.16 -22.25
N GLN A 169 -14.84 -3.90 -21.44
CA GLN A 169 -13.66 -3.37 -20.74
C GLN A 169 -12.59 -2.90 -21.75
N GLU A 170 -12.32 -3.67 -22.81
CA GLU A 170 -11.39 -3.29 -23.87
C GLU A 170 -11.84 -2.01 -24.59
N ASN A 171 -13.13 -1.90 -24.93
CA ASN A 171 -13.69 -0.72 -25.59
C ASN A 171 -13.58 0.54 -24.69
N ILE A 172 -13.84 0.42 -23.38
CA ILE A 172 -13.70 1.52 -22.44
C ILE A 172 -12.23 1.94 -22.33
N ALA A 173 -11.31 0.99 -22.16
CA ALA A 173 -9.88 1.28 -22.08
C ALA A 173 -9.37 1.96 -23.37
N GLY A 174 -9.78 1.48 -24.53
CA GLY A 174 -9.47 2.07 -25.84
C GLY A 174 -9.96 3.51 -25.98
N ALA A 175 -11.21 3.76 -25.58
CA ALA A 175 -11.78 5.11 -25.59
C ALA A 175 -11.04 6.08 -24.67
N ILE A 176 -10.58 5.62 -23.50
CA ILE A 176 -9.76 6.41 -22.57
C ILE A 176 -8.43 6.78 -23.24
N VAL A 177 -7.73 5.81 -23.82
CA VAL A 177 -6.45 6.02 -24.51
C VAL A 177 -6.59 7.05 -25.63
N GLU A 178 -7.65 6.94 -26.45
CA GLU A 178 -7.93 7.86 -27.54
C GLU A 178 -8.24 9.28 -27.03
N ASN A 179 -9.18 9.41 -26.09
CA ASN A 179 -9.61 10.71 -25.59
C ASN A 179 -8.51 11.45 -24.80
N LEU A 180 -7.65 10.73 -24.08
CA LEU A 180 -6.51 11.30 -23.39
C LEU A 180 -5.28 11.47 -24.28
N LYS A 181 -5.36 11.10 -25.56
CA LYS A 181 -4.28 11.19 -26.57
C LYS A 181 -2.98 10.53 -26.08
N ILE A 182 -3.12 9.37 -25.44
CA ILE A 182 -1.98 8.62 -24.96
C ILE A 182 -1.27 7.97 -26.14
N LYS A 183 0.04 8.24 -26.26
CA LYS A 183 0.86 7.59 -27.28
C LYS A 183 1.25 6.21 -26.81
N LEU A 184 0.67 5.19 -27.39
CA LEU A 184 1.13 3.82 -27.22
C LEU A 184 2.52 3.63 -27.84
N ALA A 185 3.33 2.73 -27.28
CA ALA A 185 4.64 2.40 -27.85
C ALA A 185 4.49 1.86 -29.28
N ALA A 186 5.45 2.16 -30.16
CA ALA A 186 5.46 1.60 -31.50
C ALA A 186 5.49 0.06 -31.44
N GLY A 187 4.52 -0.59 -32.08
CA GLY A 187 4.37 -2.05 -32.05
C GLY A 187 3.51 -2.58 -30.87
N PHE A 188 2.74 -1.71 -30.21
CA PHE A 188 1.76 -2.13 -29.20
C PHE A 188 0.51 -2.67 -29.92
N ASP A 189 0.56 -3.95 -30.32
CA ASP A 189 -0.54 -4.66 -31.00
C ASP A 189 -1.33 -5.59 -30.04
N GLN A 190 -1.04 -5.52 -28.73
CA GLN A 190 -1.74 -6.35 -27.75
C GLN A 190 -3.01 -5.65 -27.23
N PRO A 191 -4.06 -6.41 -26.88
CA PRO A 191 -5.24 -5.87 -26.19
C PRO A 191 -4.84 -5.10 -24.93
N LEU A 192 -5.49 -3.95 -24.68
CA LEU A 192 -5.27 -3.16 -23.46
C LEU A 192 -5.70 -3.94 -22.21
N VAL A 193 -6.79 -4.69 -22.32
CA VAL A 193 -7.29 -5.58 -21.27
C VAL A 193 -6.90 -7.01 -21.60
N LYS A 194 -5.96 -7.58 -20.84
CA LYS A 194 -5.54 -8.97 -21.05
C LYS A 194 -6.62 -9.91 -20.53
N ARG A 195 -7.11 -10.80 -21.39
CA ARG A 195 -8.06 -11.83 -21.02
C ARG A 195 -7.30 -13.07 -20.55
N TYR A 196 -7.48 -13.43 -19.27
CA TYR A 196 -6.79 -14.56 -18.66
C TYR A 196 -7.60 -15.84 -18.60
N THR A 197 -8.92 -15.76 -18.82
CA THR A 197 -9.82 -16.92 -18.81
C THR A 197 -10.96 -16.75 -19.80
N GLU A 198 -11.42 -17.84 -20.39
CA GLU A 198 -12.65 -17.90 -21.19
C GLU A 198 -13.87 -18.29 -20.34
N ASP A 199 -13.65 -18.83 -19.11
CA ASP A 199 -14.70 -19.25 -18.18
C ASP A 199 -15.17 -18.04 -17.34
N LEU A 200 -16.38 -17.57 -17.63
CA LEU A 200 -17.00 -16.45 -16.90
C LEU A 200 -17.21 -16.74 -15.42
N GLU A 201 -17.46 -17.99 -15.04
CA GLU A 201 -17.64 -18.34 -13.64
C GLU A 201 -16.29 -18.27 -12.91
N ALA A 202 -15.19 -18.73 -13.55
CA ALA A 202 -13.85 -18.56 -13.01
C ALA A 202 -13.52 -17.07 -12.82
N TYR A 203 -13.88 -16.24 -13.79
CA TYR A 203 -13.72 -14.79 -13.69
C TYR A 203 -14.53 -14.20 -12.52
N HIS A 204 -15.80 -14.54 -12.39
CA HIS A 204 -16.65 -14.08 -11.28
C HIS A 204 -16.11 -14.52 -9.91
N LEU A 205 -15.63 -15.74 -9.80
CA LEU A 205 -15.01 -16.26 -8.58
C LEU A 205 -13.73 -15.49 -8.25
N TYR A 206 -12.89 -15.21 -9.23
CA TYR A 206 -11.70 -14.36 -9.05
C TYR A 206 -12.06 -12.98 -8.53
N LEU A 207 -13.05 -12.29 -9.12
CA LEU A 207 -13.50 -10.98 -8.66
C LEU A 207 -14.02 -11.00 -7.22
N LYS A 208 -14.74 -12.06 -6.82
CA LYS A 208 -15.14 -12.26 -5.41
C LYS A 208 -13.90 -12.45 -4.52
N GLY A 209 -12.91 -13.20 -4.97
CA GLY A 209 -11.63 -13.35 -4.28
C GLY A 209 -10.96 -11.99 -4.05
N ARG A 210 -10.85 -11.16 -5.08
CA ARG A 210 -10.31 -9.78 -5.00
C ARG A 210 -11.10 -8.91 -4.02
N TYR A 211 -12.42 -8.97 -4.08
CA TYR A 211 -13.29 -8.22 -3.16
C TYR A 211 -13.01 -8.57 -1.69
N PHE A 212 -12.90 -9.86 -1.35
CA PHE A 212 -12.63 -10.29 0.02
C PHE A 212 -11.17 -10.04 0.43
N TRP A 213 -10.21 -10.22 -0.46
CA TRP A 213 -8.79 -9.92 -0.23
C TRP A 213 -8.57 -8.44 0.17
N ALA A 214 -9.28 -7.52 -0.48
CA ALA A 214 -9.18 -6.08 -0.19
C ALA A 214 -9.61 -5.71 1.24
N LYS A 215 -10.33 -6.57 1.94
CA LYS A 215 -10.77 -6.34 3.33
C LYS A 215 -9.66 -6.54 4.36
N ARG A 216 -8.55 -7.20 4.02
CA ARG A 216 -7.32 -7.29 4.81
C ARG A 216 -7.45 -7.84 6.24
N TYR A 217 -8.46 -8.63 6.56
CA TYR A 217 -8.57 -9.35 7.84
C TYR A 217 -8.60 -10.87 7.62
N GLU A 218 -8.24 -11.65 8.64
CA GLU A 218 -8.02 -13.10 8.53
C GLU A 218 -9.17 -13.85 7.86
N ALA A 219 -10.41 -13.63 8.33
CA ALA A 219 -11.58 -14.28 7.72
C ALA A 219 -11.86 -13.80 6.28
N GLY A 220 -11.47 -12.56 5.94
CA GLY A 220 -11.53 -12.04 4.57
C GLY A 220 -10.54 -12.76 3.66
N LEU A 221 -9.30 -12.93 4.12
CA LEU A 221 -8.25 -13.65 3.39
C LEU A 221 -8.61 -15.12 3.18
N SER A 222 -9.17 -15.78 4.19
CA SER A 222 -9.66 -17.16 4.06
C SER A 222 -10.74 -17.29 2.99
N LYS A 223 -11.74 -16.40 2.98
CA LYS A 223 -12.76 -16.38 1.93
C LYS A 223 -12.18 -16.05 0.55
N ALA A 224 -11.21 -15.15 0.47
CA ALA A 224 -10.53 -14.84 -0.79
C ALA A 224 -9.84 -16.09 -1.35
N MET A 225 -9.12 -16.83 -0.52
CA MET A 225 -8.49 -18.10 -0.92
C MET A 225 -9.50 -19.13 -1.41
N ASP A 226 -10.64 -19.30 -0.71
CA ASP A 226 -11.70 -20.22 -1.13
C ASP A 226 -12.22 -19.87 -2.53
N PHE A 227 -12.42 -18.59 -2.84
CA PHE A 227 -12.85 -18.15 -4.15
C PHE A 227 -11.78 -18.31 -5.23
N TYR A 228 -10.51 -18.03 -4.92
CA TYR A 228 -9.42 -18.26 -5.87
C TYR A 228 -9.23 -19.74 -6.17
N LEU A 229 -9.34 -20.63 -5.17
CA LEU A 229 -9.28 -22.08 -5.39
C LEU A 229 -10.42 -22.55 -6.28
N GLN A 230 -11.65 -22.08 -6.05
CA GLN A 230 -12.79 -22.41 -6.92
C GLN A 230 -12.57 -21.88 -8.36
N ALA A 231 -11.96 -20.69 -8.51
CA ALA A 231 -11.61 -20.16 -9.84
C ALA A 231 -10.61 -21.08 -10.56
N ILE A 232 -9.59 -21.59 -9.84
CA ILE A 232 -8.58 -22.53 -10.36
C ILE A 232 -9.20 -23.90 -10.68
N GLU A 233 -10.16 -24.38 -9.89
CA GLU A 233 -10.89 -25.61 -10.20
C GLU A 233 -11.67 -25.51 -11.52
N ARG A 234 -12.15 -24.30 -11.85
CA ARG A 234 -12.85 -24.02 -13.11
C ARG A 234 -11.87 -23.85 -14.28
N ASP A 235 -10.79 -23.11 -14.04
CA ASP A 235 -9.76 -22.83 -15.03
C ASP A 235 -8.36 -22.96 -14.39
N PRO A 236 -7.72 -24.13 -14.54
CA PRO A 236 -6.38 -24.37 -13.98
C PRO A 236 -5.25 -23.51 -14.58
N GLU A 237 -5.51 -22.81 -15.69
CA GLU A 237 -4.52 -21.91 -16.33
C GLU A 237 -4.74 -20.44 -15.93
N TYR A 238 -5.63 -20.16 -14.98
CA TYR A 238 -5.96 -18.79 -14.57
C TYR A 238 -4.86 -18.18 -13.66
N ALA A 239 -3.77 -17.70 -14.24
CA ALA A 239 -2.60 -17.16 -13.55
C ALA A 239 -2.91 -16.13 -12.44
N PRO A 240 -3.81 -15.11 -12.64
CA PRO A 240 -4.13 -14.15 -11.58
C PRO A 240 -4.70 -14.75 -10.30
N ALA A 241 -5.40 -15.87 -10.39
CA ALA A 241 -5.94 -16.54 -9.20
C ALA A 241 -4.82 -17.16 -8.34
N TYR A 242 -3.78 -17.71 -8.96
CA TYR A 242 -2.59 -18.20 -8.25
C TYR A 242 -1.81 -17.04 -7.61
N ALA A 243 -1.64 -15.91 -8.29
CA ALA A 243 -1.03 -14.72 -7.70
C ALA A 243 -1.83 -14.22 -6.47
N GLY A 244 -3.17 -14.24 -6.55
CA GLY A 244 -4.05 -13.91 -5.41
C GLY A 244 -3.88 -14.85 -4.22
N ILE A 245 -3.66 -16.15 -4.46
CA ILE A 245 -3.34 -17.13 -3.40
C ILE A 245 -1.97 -16.82 -2.78
N ALA A 246 -0.95 -16.52 -3.61
CA ALA A 246 0.38 -16.15 -3.12
C ALA A 246 0.31 -14.92 -2.20
N ASP A 247 -0.42 -13.89 -2.59
CA ASP A 247 -0.66 -12.70 -1.79
C ASP A 247 -1.34 -13.03 -0.45
N CYS A 248 -2.38 -13.85 -0.45
CA CYS A 248 -3.07 -14.26 0.77
C CYS A 248 -2.12 -14.95 1.75
N TYR A 249 -1.34 -15.93 1.29
CA TYR A 249 -0.38 -16.62 2.16
C TYR A 249 0.74 -15.71 2.64
N THR A 250 1.23 -14.81 1.81
CA THR A 250 2.25 -13.81 2.18
C THR A 250 1.75 -12.91 3.31
N ILE A 251 0.49 -12.44 3.24
CA ILE A 251 -0.12 -11.63 4.30
C ILE A 251 -0.34 -12.46 5.58
N LEU A 252 -0.89 -13.68 5.47
CA LEU A 252 -1.13 -14.55 6.63
C LEU A 252 0.16 -14.89 7.39
N GLY A 253 1.26 -15.11 6.67
CA GLY A 253 2.59 -15.34 7.25
C GLY A 253 3.17 -14.08 7.90
N SER A 254 3.04 -12.93 7.23
CA SER A 254 3.59 -11.66 7.72
C SER A 254 2.89 -11.14 8.97
N TYR A 255 1.59 -11.38 9.11
CA TYR A 255 0.83 -10.99 10.30
C TYR A 255 0.84 -12.04 11.43
N GLY A 256 1.55 -13.17 11.21
CA GLY A 256 1.66 -14.24 12.21
C GLY A 256 0.36 -15.03 12.44
N PHE A 257 -0.57 -15.02 11.48
CA PHE A 257 -1.77 -15.89 11.51
C PHE A 257 -1.43 -17.35 11.16
N LEU A 258 -0.37 -17.54 10.37
CA LEU A 258 0.19 -18.86 10.04
C LEU A 258 1.67 -18.88 10.40
N HIS A 259 2.16 -20.08 10.74
CA HIS A 259 3.59 -20.30 10.91
C HIS A 259 4.36 -19.91 9.65
N THR A 260 5.42 -19.13 9.81
CA THR A 260 6.17 -18.49 8.73
C THR A 260 6.52 -19.48 7.61
N LYS A 261 7.15 -20.62 7.95
CA LYS A 261 7.52 -21.65 6.97
C LYS A 261 6.31 -22.15 6.16
N THR A 262 5.21 -22.49 6.82
CA THR A 262 4.02 -23.02 6.15
C THR A 262 3.42 -21.98 5.20
N ALA A 263 3.35 -20.73 5.61
CA ALA A 263 2.81 -19.63 4.82
C ALA A 263 3.66 -19.37 3.57
N PHE A 264 4.98 -19.21 3.76
CA PHE A 264 5.86 -18.85 2.65
C PHE A 264 6.15 -20.01 1.69
N ASP A 265 6.15 -21.27 2.14
CA ASP A 265 6.24 -22.43 1.24
C ASP A 265 5.01 -22.48 0.31
N LYS A 266 3.81 -22.21 0.84
CA LYS A 266 2.57 -22.17 0.04
C LYS A 266 2.50 -20.94 -0.86
N ALA A 267 2.93 -19.77 -0.36
CA ALA A 267 3.01 -18.56 -1.17
C ALA A 267 3.94 -18.76 -2.37
N ARG A 268 5.10 -19.39 -2.17
CA ARG A 268 6.08 -19.71 -3.21
C ARG A 268 5.48 -20.61 -4.29
N ALA A 269 4.89 -21.73 -3.89
CA ALA A 269 4.29 -22.66 -4.85
C ALA A 269 3.22 -21.96 -5.72
N ALA A 270 2.43 -21.09 -5.13
CA ALA A 270 1.42 -20.32 -5.87
C ALA A 270 2.05 -19.25 -6.77
N ALA A 271 3.06 -18.50 -6.30
CA ALA A 271 3.74 -17.48 -7.10
C ALA A 271 4.49 -18.10 -8.29
N GLU A 272 5.20 -19.22 -8.07
CA GLU A 272 5.89 -19.96 -9.14
C GLU A 272 4.90 -20.46 -10.19
N LYS A 273 3.74 -20.99 -9.77
CA LYS A 273 2.71 -21.43 -10.71
C LYS A 273 2.10 -20.25 -11.48
N ALA A 274 1.88 -19.10 -10.84
CA ALA A 274 1.43 -17.90 -11.53
C ALA A 274 2.43 -17.45 -12.61
N LEU A 275 3.74 -17.44 -12.30
CA LEU A 275 4.80 -17.05 -13.24
C LEU A 275 5.03 -18.09 -14.34
N GLU A 276 4.83 -19.39 -14.06
CA GLU A 276 4.85 -20.44 -15.08
C GLU A 276 3.76 -20.20 -16.14
N LEU A 277 2.57 -19.79 -15.70
CA LEU A 277 1.43 -19.52 -16.56
C LEU A 277 1.52 -18.16 -17.26
N ASP A 278 2.04 -17.14 -16.59
CA ASP A 278 2.25 -15.79 -17.13
C ASP A 278 3.44 -15.08 -16.48
N GLU A 279 4.59 -15.10 -17.13
CA GLU A 279 5.81 -14.42 -16.70
C GLU A 279 5.69 -12.88 -16.67
N THR A 280 4.66 -12.32 -17.32
CA THR A 280 4.41 -10.87 -17.40
C THR A 280 3.44 -10.37 -16.35
N LEU A 281 3.11 -11.17 -15.33
CA LEU A 281 2.16 -10.82 -14.27
C LEU A 281 2.86 -10.06 -13.12
N PRO A 282 2.69 -8.72 -12.99
CA PRO A 282 3.42 -7.92 -12.00
C PRO A 282 3.19 -8.39 -10.56
N GLU A 283 1.96 -8.77 -10.22
CA GLU A 283 1.56 -9.20 -8.88
C GLU A 283 2.32 -10.47 -8.44
N ALA A 284 2.56 -11.39 -9.37
CA ALA A 284 3.34 -12.60 -9.08
C ALA A 284 4.81 -12.27 -8.80
N HIS A 285 5.39 -11.29 -9.51
CA HIS A 285 6.75 -10.80 -9.24
C HIS A 285 6.84 -10.08 -7.89
N VAL A 286 5.83 -9.30 -7.49
CA VAL A 286 5.77 -8.69 -6.15
C VAL A 286 5.72 -9.76 -5.07
N ALA A 287 4.89 -10.80 -5.25
CA ALA A 287 4.83 -11.92 -4.30
C ALA A 287 6.19 -12.64 -4.20
N ALA A 288 6.84 -12.93 -5.32
CA ALA A 288 8.18 -13.52 -5.36
C ALA A 288 9.23 -12.64 -4.67
N ALA A 289 9.16 -11.32 -4.87
CA ALA A 289 10.03 -10.35 -4.22
C ALA A 289 9.85 -10.38 -2.69
N LEU A 290 8.62 -10.38 -2.20
CA LEU A 290 8.32 -10.44 -0.76
C LEU A 290 8.77 -11.77 -0.13
N ILE A 291 8.60 -12.90 -0.83
CA ILE A 291 9.09 -14.21 -0.38
C ILE A 291 10.62 -14.19 -0.25
N SER A 292 11.31 -13.72 -1.30
CA SER A 292 12.77 -13.61 -1.32
C SER A 292 13.30 -12.68 -0.23
N PHE A 293 12.59 -11.58 0.03
CA PHE A 293 12.91 -10.59 1.04
C PHE A 293 12.66 -11.11 2.46
N TRP A 294 11.44 -11.53 2.77
CA TRP A 294 11.04 -11.81 4.14
C TRP A 294 11.45 -13.19 4.64
N TYR A 295 11.55 -14.16 3.74
CA TYR A 295 11.74 -15.54 4.12
C TYR A 295 13.09 -16.13 3.67
N ASP A 296 13.49 -15.88 2.41
CA ASP A 296 14.74 -16.45 1.88
C ASP A 296 15.98 -15.66 2.30
N TRP A 297 15.81 -14.36 2.57
CA TRP A 297 16.87 -13.38 2.76
C TRP A 297 17.79 -13.30 1.54
N ASN A 298 17.20 -13.48 0.36
CA ASN A 298 17.87 -13.29 -0.91
C ASN A 298 17.59 -11.88 -1.43
N TRP A 299 18.38 -10.93 -0.93
CA TRP A 299 18.17 -9.50 -1.18
C TRP A 299 18.32 -9.12 -2.64
N GLU A 300 19.26 -9.77 -3.37
CA GLU A 300 19.48 -9.51 -4.79
C GLU A 300 18.26 -9.94 -5.63
N LEU A 301 17.76 -11.15 -5.40
CA LEU A 301 16.56 -11.64 -6.10
C LEU A 301 15.32 -10.84 -5.74
N ALA A 302 15.19 -10.43 -4.46
CA ALA A 302 14.08 -9.57 -4.03
C ALA A 302 14.07 -8.23 -4.79
N GLU A 303 15.24 -7.57 -4.88
CA GLU A 303 15.38 -6.30 -5.59
C GLU A 303 15.09 -6.45 -7.08
N GLN A 304 15.68 -7.47 -7.74
CA GLN A 304 15.42 -7.76 -9.15
C GLN A 304 13.93 -7.97 -9.42
N SER A 305 13.26 -8.72 -8.56
CA SER A 305 11.82 -9.01 -8.70
C SER A 305 10.96 -7.76 -8.51
N PHE A 306 11.25 -6.88 -7.53
CA PHE A 306 10.58 -5.59 -7.37
C PHE A 306 10.77 -4.69 -8.59
N GLN A 307 12.01 -4.55 -9.05
CA GLN A 307 12.33 -3.73 -10.22
C GLN A 307 11.63 -4.26 -11.48
N HIS A 308 11.57 -5.59 -11.66
CA HIS A 308 10.88 -6.18 -12.78
C HIS A 308 9.37 -5.96 -12.71
N ALA A 309 8.74 -6.14 -11.55
CA ALA A 309 7.33 -5.80 -11.35
C ALA A 309 7.01 -4.35 -11.73
N LEU A 310 7.86 -3.40 -11.30
CA LEU A 310 7.72 -1.97 -11.62
C LEU A 310 8.03 -1.64 -13.09
N GLN A 311 8.84 -2.45 -13.79
CA GLN A 311 9.01 -2.33 -15.24
C GLN A 311 7.75 -2.77 -16.00
N LEU A 312 7.08 -3.82 -15.53
CA LEU A 312 5.83 -4.34 -16.10
C LEU A 312 4.65 -3.41 -15.77
N ASN A 313 4.57 -2.91 -14.54
CA ASN A 313 3.53 -1.97 -14.12
C ASN A 313 4.13 -0.79 -13.32
N PRO A 314 4.48 0.33 -13.99
CA PRO A 314 5.08 1.50 -13.31
C PRO A 314 4.08 2.30 -12.46
N ASN A 315 2.79 1.99 -12.50
CA ASN A 315 1.74 2.61 -11.67
C ASN A 315 1.26 1.68 -10.55
N ASP A 316 2.05 0.68 -10.19
CA ASP A 316 1.74 -0.21 -9.06
C ASP A 316 2.17 0.41 -7.74
N SER A 317 1.24 1.13 -7.08
CA SER A 317 1.51 1.75 -5.78
C SER A 317 1.90 0.72 -4.70
N PRO A 318 1.23 -0.44 -4.56
CA PRO A 318 1.70 -1.52 -3.69
C PRO A 318 3.14 -1.96 -3.95
N ALA A 319 3.54 -2.14 -5.21
CA ALA A 319 4.93 -2.52 -5.53
C ALA A 319 5.93 -1.46 -5.09
N HIS A 320 5.65 -0.17 -5.35
CA HIS A 320 6.49 0.94 -4.90
C HIS A 320 6.66 0.97 -3.38
N ILE A 321 5.58 0.84 -2.61
CA ILE A 321 5.67 0.94 -1.15
C ILE A 321 6.33 -0.29 -0.51
N TRP A 322 6.16 -1.49 -1.08
CA TRP A 322 6.88 -2.67 -0.63
C TRP A 322 8.37 -2.61 -0.99
N TYR A 323 8.70 -2.06 -2.16
CA TYR A 323 10.10 -1.83 -2.52
C TYR A 323 10.74 -0.76 -1.62
N ALA A 324 10.02 0.31 -1.27
CA ALA A 324 10.48 1.28 -0.27
C ALA A 324 10.74 0.61 1.10
N THR A 325 9.85 -0.32 1.51
CA THR A 325 10.03 -1.09 2.75
C THR A 325 11.31 -1.93 2.70
N PHE A 326 11.55 -2.64 1.59
CA PHE A 326 12.79 -3.39 1.37
C PHE A 326 14.02 -2.46 1.44
N LEU A 327 14.03 -1.36 0.71
CA LEU A 327 15.12 -0.39 0.68
C LEU A 327 15.42 0.19 2.08
N SER A 328 14.37 0.41 2.89
CA SER A 328 14.55 0.93 4.26
C SER A 328 15.27 -0.09 5.16
N MET A 329 15.02 -1.40 4.99
CA MET A 329 15.73 -2.45 5.73
C MET A 329 17.19 -2.60 5.27
N MET A 330 17.49 -2.21 4.04
CA MET A 330 18.85 -2.17 3.49
C MET A 330 19.60 -0.88 3.86
N GLY A 331 18.95 0.09 4.52
CA GLY A 331 19.55 1.39 4.87
C GLY A 331 19.70 2.35 3.70
N ARG A 332 19.02 2.10 2.57
CA ARG A 332 19.11 2.89 1.32
C ARG A 332 18.09 4.04 1.32
N PHE A 333 18.11 4.87 2.35
CA PHE A 333 17.10 5.90 2.61
C PHE A 333 16.88 6.95 1.50
N PRO A 334 17.88 7.38 0.71
CA PRO A 334 17.63 8.28 -0.43
C PRO A 334 16.69 7.67 -1.48
N GLU A 335 16.77 6.36 -1.71
CA GLU A 335 15.92 5.63 -2.66
C GLU A 335 14.54 5.38 -2.07
N VAL A 336 14.45 5.13 -0.76
CA VAL A 336 13.17 5.03 -0.03
C VAL A 336 12.27 6.24 -0.29
N GLU A 337 12.82 7.45 -0.24
CA GLU A 337 12.04 8.67 -0.47
C GLU A 337 11.43 8.73 -1.88
N VAL A 338 12.16 8.26 -2.89
CA VAL A 338 11.69 8.21 -4.28
C VAL A 338 10.49 7.27 -4.41
N GLU A 339 10.60 6.08 -3.82
CA GLU A 339 9.57 5.05 -3.91
C GLU A 339 8.32 5.42 -3.09
N ILE A 340 8.50 6.01 -1.89
CA ILE A 340 7.37 6.54 -1.10
C ILE A 340 6.61 7.61 -1.90
N ARG A 341 7.32 8.58 -2.51
CA ARG A 341 6.67 9.62 -3.30
C ARG A 341 5.90 9.05 -4.50
N SER A 342 6.47 8.03 -5.15
CA SER A 342 5.80 7.33 -6.26
C SER A 342 4.53 6.65 -5.77
N ALA A 343 4.59 5.88 -4.69
CA ALA A 343 3.44 5.21 -4.10
C ALA A 343 2.34 6.21 -3.69
N GLN A 344 2.70 7.27 -2.96
CA GLN A 344 1.75 8.28 -2.49
C GLN A 344 1.13 9.12 -3.61
N LYS A 345 1.87 9.34 -4.70
CA LYS A 345 1.30 10.00 -5.88
C LYS A 345 0.21 9.18 -6.54
N LEU A 346 0.40 7.86 -6.58
CA LEU A 346 -0.54 6.90 -7.17
C LEU A 346 -1.69 6.55 -6.23
N ASP A 347 -1.45 6.58 -4.91
CA ASP A 347 -2.42 6.15 -3.90
C ASP A 347 -2.45 7.10 -2.68
N PRO A 348 -2.83 8.38 -2.88
CA PRO A 348 -2.68 9.44 -1.87
C PRO A 348 -3.54 9.22 -0.62
N LEU A 349 -4.66 8.51 -0.74
CA LEU A 349 -5.60 8.24 0.35
C LEU A 349 -5.50 6.79 0.87
N SER A 350 -4.38 6.11 0.63
CA SER A 350 -4.17 4.76 1.13
C SER A 350 -3.63 4.78 2.57
N PRO A 351 -4.40 4.29 3.56
CA PRO A 351 -3.88 4.17 4.91
C PRO A 351 -2.67 3.24 4.99
N LEU A 352 -2.63 2.19 4.14
CA LEU A 352 -1.50 1.26 4.09
C LEU A 352 -0.22 1.94 3.57
N VAL A 353 -0.30 2.64 2.44
CA VAL A 353 0.84 3.36 1.84
C VAL A 353 1.42 4.37 2.83
N ASN A 354 0.56 5.18 3.45
CA ASN A 354 0.99 6.17 4.43
C ASN A 354 1.58 5.51 5.69
N SER A 355 1.01 4.39 6.16
CA SER A 355 1.56 3.67 7.32
C SER A 355 2.94 3.06 7.03
N LEU A 356 3.12 2.42 5.87
CA LEU A 356 4.43 1.85 5.49
C LEU A 356 5.46 2.95 5.21
N ALA A 357 5.04 4.10 4.66
CA ALA A 357 5.89 5.28 4.57
C ALA A 357 6.33 5.74 5.97
N GLY A 358 5.41 5.80 6.93
CA GLY A 358 5.72 6.09 8.33
C GLY A 358 6.71 5.09 8.93
N CYS A 359 6.54 3.79 8.66
CA CYS A 359 7.49 2.76 9.09
C CYS A 359 8.89 2.95 8.50
N ALA A 360 8.98 3.21 7.20
CA ALA A 360 10.26 3.43 6.52
C ALA A 360 10.98 4.68 7.03
N LEU A 361 10.25 5.77 7.29
CA LEU A 361 10.76 6.99 7.91
C LEU A 361 11.17 6.77 9.38
N TYR A 362 10.44 5.94 10.13
CA TYR A 362 10.84 5.52 11.48
C TYR A 362 12.20 4.79 11.46
N MET A 363 12.42 3.87 10.52
CA MET A 363 13.71 3.22 10.34
C MET A 363 14.83 4.20 9.98
N ALA A 364 14.51 5.25 9.22
CA ALA A 364 15.42 6.35 8.91
C ALA A 364 15.63 7.33 10.09
N ARG A 365 14.98 7.12 11.23
CA ARG A 365 14.95 8.01 12.41
C ARG A 365 14.38 9.41 12.14
N ALA A 366 13.63 9.56 11.06
CA ALA A 366 12.89 10.77 10.70
C ALA A 366 11.54 10.78 11.44
N TYR A 367 11.57 10.90 12.78
CA TYR A 367 10.41 10.67 13.64
C TYR A 367 9.26 11.66 13.45
N ASP A 368 9.57 12.92 13.13
CA ASP A 368 8.55 13.94 12.87
C ASP A 368 7.80 13.64 11.57
N GLU A 369 8.53 13.29 10.53
CA GLU A 369 7.98 12.91 9.23
C GLU A 369 7.21 11.57 9.34
N ALA A 370 7.73 10.60 10.09
CA ALA A 370 7.03 9.33 10.35
C ALA A 370 5.67 9.56 11.04
N LEU A 371 5.64 10.44 12.05
CA LEU A 371 4.41 10.79 12.75
C LEU A 371 3.37 11.40 11.81
N LEU A 372 3.79 12.29 10.91
CA LEU A 372 2.91 12.90 9.91
C LEU A 372 2.30 11.86 8.96
N GLU A 373 3.09 10.87 8.53
CA GLU A 373 2.57 9.82 7.63
C GLU A 373 1.59 8.90 8.35
N PHE A 374 1.86 8.51 9.59
CA PHE A 374 0.89 7.74 10.38
C PHE A 374 -0.39 8.55 10.64
N GLN A 375 -0.28 9.86 10.89
CA GLN A 375 -1.46 10.71 11.07
C GLN A 375 -2.30 10.79 9.80
N LYS A 376 -1.70 10.93 8.61
CA LYS A 376 -2.42 10.86 7.33
C LYS A 376 -3.17 9.54 7.16
N ALA A 377 -2.57 8.42 7.56
CA ALA A 377 -3.26 7.13 7.53
C ALA A 377 -4.49 7.12 8.44
N LEU A 378 -4.35 7.65 9.66
CA LEU A 378 -5.43 7.72 10.65
C LEU A 378 -6.49 8.79 10.32
N ASP A 379 -6.17 9.81 9.56
CA ASP A 379 -7.15 10.79 9.05
C ASP A 379 -8.08 10.17 8.00
N VAL A 380 -7.59 9.18 7.23
CA VAL A 380 -8.40 8.43 6.27
C VAL A 380 -9.22 7.33 6.96
N ASP A 381 -8.58 6.56 7.82
CA ASP A 381 -9.20 5.49 8.60
C ASP A 381 -8.67 5.55 10.04
N THR A 382 -9.48 6.13 10.91
CA THR A 382 -9.13 6.34 12.31
C THR A 382 -8.81 5.05 13.07
N ASP A 383 -9.29 3.90 12.58
CA ASP A 383 -9.14 2.57 13.18
C ASP A 383 -8.13 1.69 12.43
N PHE A 384 -7.32 2.29 11.54
CA PHE A 384 -6.38 1.54 10.73
C PHE A 384 -5.28 0.90 11.61
N LEU A 385 -5.40 -0.41 11.76
CA LEU A 385 -4.63 -1.20 12.74
C LEU A 385 -3.11 -1.09 12.53
N VAL A 386 -2.64 -1.08 11.27
CA VAL A 386 -1.20 -1.00 10.98
C VAL A 386 -0.63 0.31 11.51
N ALA A 387 -1.28 1.45 11.22
CA ALA A 387 -0.84 2.75 11.75
C ALA A 387 -0.80 2.77 13.27
N LEU A 388 -1.89 2.31 13.93
CA LEU A 388 -1.98 2.27 15.39
C LEU A 388 -0.93 1.36 16.04
N SER A 389 -0.53 0.27 15.36
CA SER A 389 0.46 -0.67 15.88
C SER A 389 1.89 -0.12 15.85
N PHE A 390 2.20 0.75 14.89
CA PHE A 390 3.57 1.27 14.71
C PHE A 390 3.77 2.70 15.21
N ILE A 391 2.74 3.55 15.21
CA ILE A 391 2.85 4.93 15.68
C ILE A 391 3.28 5.01 17.15
N GLY A 392 2.93 4.00 17.97
CA GLY A 392 3.35 3.89 19.36
C GLY A 392 4.86 3.90 19.54
N SER A 393 5.61 3.25 18.64
CA SER A 393 7.07 3.27 18.65
C SER A 393 7.63 4.66 18.36
N VAL A 394 7.02 5.42 17.45
CA VAL A 394 7.41 6.81 17.16
C VAL A 394 7.11 7.70 18.39
N TYR A 395 5.98 7.51 19.05
CA TYR A 395 5.65 8.25 20.27
C TYR A 395 6.65 7.98 21.40
N ILE A 396 7.14 6.73 21.55
CA ILE A 396 8.21 6.40 22.52
C ILE A 396 9.48 7.20 22.23
N GLU A 397 9.96 7.20 20.99
CA GLU A 397 11.17 7.94 20.59
C GLU A 397 11.03 9.46 20.83
N LYS A 398 9.82 9.98 20.73
CA LYS A 398 9.49 11.39 21.00
C LYS A 398 9.14 11.68 22.45
N SER A 399 9.22 10.69 23.36
CA SER A 399 8.83 10.80 24.77
C SER A 399 7.36 11.19 24.98
N MET A 400 6.49 10.88 24.02
CA MET A 400 5.03 11.09 24.07
C MET A 400 4.36 9.84 24.66
N PHE A 401 4.59 9.58 25.92
CA PHE A 401 4.29 8.28 26.57
C PHE A 401 2.79 8.00 26.69
N ASN A 402 1.97 9.01 26.95
CA ASN A 402 0.53 8.85 27.05
C ASN A 402 -0.09 8.48 25.71
N GLU A 403 0.35 9.13 24.64
CA GLU A 403 -0.08 8.88 23.27
C GLU A 403 0.37 7.48 22.80
N ALA A 404 1.59 7.05 23.16
CA ALA A 404 2.09 5.70 22.88
C ALA A 404 1.18 4.64 23.51
N ARG A 405 0.87 4.77 24.81
CA ARG A 405 -0.01 3.85 25.52
C ARG A 405 -1.41 3.83 24.91
N ALA A 406 -2.02 5.00 24.66
CA ALA A 406 -3.36 5.10 24.11
C ALA A 406 -3.48 4.47 22.71
N ALA A 407 -2.49 4.69 21.83
CA ALA A 407 -2.47 4.10 20.51
C ALA A 407 -2.38 2.56 20.58
N ALA A 408 -1.51 2.03 21.44
CA ALA A 408 -1.35 0.59 21.61
C ALA A 408 -2.58 -0.09 22.24
N GLU A 409 -3.21 0.53 23.23
CA GLU A 409 -4.47 0.04 23.83
C GLU A 409 -5.59 -0.03 22.77
N ARG A 410 -5.68 0.99 21.91
CA ARG A 410 -6.64 1.00 20.81
C ARG A 410 -6.35 -0.11 19.79
N ALA A 411 -5.08 -0.31 19.42
CA ALA A 411 -4.66 -1.40 18.54
C ALA A 411 -5.02 -2.79 19.10
N VAL A 412 -4.79 -3.02 20.39
CA VAL A 412 -5.17 -4.27 21.08
C VAL A 412 -6.66 -4.50 21.00
N LYS A 413 -7.47 -3.48 21.27
CA LYS A 413 -8.94 -3.58 21.23
C LYS A 413 -9.45 -3.90 19.81
N LEU A 414 -8.96 -3.19 18.81
CA LEU A 414 -9.40 -3.34 17.41
C LEU A 414 -8.96 -4.66 16.78
N SER A 415 -7.78 -5.15 17.13
CA SER A 415 -7.25 -6.42 16.63
C SER A 415 -7.84 -7.67 17.30
N SER A 416 -8.84 -7.52 18.17
CA SER A 416 -9.32 -8.61 19.03
C SER A 416 -8.15 -9.26 19.80
N ARG A 417 -7.22 -8.42 20.30
CA ARG A 417 -6.04 -8.82 21.08
C ARG A 417 -5.05 -9.69 20.28
N SER A 418 -4.79 -9.39 19.00
CA SER A 418 -3.80 -10.14 18.23
C SER A 418 -2.43 -10.19 18.92
N SER A 419 -1.65 -11.25 18.64
CA SER A 419 -0.35 -11.45 19.30
C SER A 419 0.62 -10.29 19.07
N PHE A 420 0.63 -9.71 17.85
CA PHE A 420 1.49 -8.57 17.54
C PHE A 420 1.05 -7.28 18.26
N SER A 421 -0.25 -6.99 18.31
CA SER A 421 -0.75 -5.81 19.05
C SER A 421 -0.54 -5.94 20.56
N LEU A 422 -0.70 -7.14 21.12
CA LEU A 422 -0.36 -7.43 22.51
C LEU A 422 1.13 -7.22 22.78
N ALA A 423 2.00 -7.69 21.90
CA ALA A 423 3.45 -7.53 22.04
C ALA A 423 3.87 -6.06 21.98
N SER A 424 3.32 -5.27 21.05
CA SER A 424 3.55 -3.83 20.98
C SER A 424 3.10 -3.13 22.27
N TYR A 425 1.91 -3.43 22.75
CA TYR A 425 1.38 -2.88 24.01
C TYR A 425 2.24 -3.27 25.22
N GLY A 426 2.58 -4.56 25.36
CA GLY A 426 3.45 -5.05 26.44
C GLY A 426 4.84 -4.42 26.41
N SER A 427 5.41 -4.22 25.21
CA SER A 427 6.70 -3.52 25.05
C SER A 427 6.62 -2.05 25.51
N ILE A 428 5.56 -1.34 25.13
CA ILE A 428 5.33 0.05 25.58
C ILE A 428 5.16 0.10 27.10
N LEU A 429 4.34 -0.77 27.69
CA LEU A 429 4.18 -0.87 29.16
C LEU A 429 5.53 -1.10 29.85
N ALA A 430 6.36 -1.98 29.31
CA ALA A 430 7.68 -2.28 29.84
C ALA A 430 8.61 -1.05 29.82
N VAL A 431 8.63 -0.32 28.69
CA VAL A 431 9.40 0.93 28.56
C VAL A 431 8.92 1.99 29.55
N LEU A 432 7.62 2.06 29.81
CA LEU A 432 7.03 2.99 30.78
C LEU A 432 7.23 2.57 32.25
N GLY A 433 7.82 1.40 32.50
CA GLY A 433 8.06 0.86 33.85
C GLY A 433 6.85 0.15 34.47
N HIS A 434 5.78 -0.11 33.73
CA HIS A 434 4.61 -0.88 34.14
C HIS A 434 4.89 -2.39 34.10
N THR A 435 5.88 -2.84 34.87
CA THR A 435 6.44 -4.21 34.75
C THR A 435 5.40 -5.30 35.01
N GLU A 436 4.50 -5.13 35.97
CA GLU A 436 3.47 -6.12 36.32
C GLU A 436 2.45 -6.27 35.18
N GLU A 437 2.02 -5.15 34.57
CA GLU A 437 1.13 -5.17 33.41
C GLU A 437 1.81 -5.84 32.22
N ALA A 438 3.09 -5.54 31.95
CA ALA A 438 3.87 -6.16 30.88
C ALA A 438 4.03 -7.69 31.10
N GLN A 439 4.27 -8.13 32.32
CA GLN A 439 4.30 -9.57 32.68
C GLN A 439 2.96 -10.26 32.46
N SER A 440 1.84 -9.57 32.77
CA SER A 440 0.50 -10.09 32.49
C SER A 440 0.28 -10.31 30.98
N VAL A 441 0.78 -9.41 30.12
CA VAL A 441 0.73 -9.57 28.67
C VAL A 441 1.58 -10.77 28.21
N ILE A 442 2.78 -10.97 28.79
CA ILE A 442 3.60 -12.15 28.51
C ILE A 442 2.85 -13.44 28.86
N ALA A 443 2.22 -13.50 30.04
CA ALA A 443 1.44 -14.66 30.48
C ALA A 443 0.26 -14.96 29.52
N GLU A 444 -0.41 -13.92 29.03
CA GLU A 444 -1.47 -14.07 28.04
C GLU A 444 -0.94 -14.63 26.72
N LEU A 445 0.18 -14.10 26.20
CA LEU A 445 0.81 -14.61 24.98
C LEU A 445 1.27 -16.07 25.15
N GLN A 446 1.86 -16.43 26.31
CA GLN A 446 2.24 -17.81 26.64
C GLN A 446 1.03 -18.75 26.70
N ASN A 447 -0.10 -18.30 27.24
CA ASN A 447 -1.31 -19.11 27.24
C ASN A 447 -1.83 -19.32 25.81
N ARG A 448 -1.83 -18.27 25.01
CA ARG A 448 -2.25 -18.29 23.61
C ARG A 448 -1.37 -19.23 22.76
N SER A 449 -0.06 -19.26 23.01
CA SER A 449 0.90 -20.12 22.25
C SER A 449 0.64 -21.63 22.42
N LYS A 450 -0.20 -22.04 23.37
CA LYS A 450 -0.63 -23.44 23.54
C LYS A 450 -1.67 -23.86 22.49
N GLU A 451 -2.41 -22.92 21.93
CA GLU A 451 -3.54 -23.17 21.04
C GLU A 451 -3.28 -22.69 19.60
N GLN A 452 -2.44 -21.69 19.44
CA GLN A 452 -2.13 -21.07 18.14
C GLN A 452 -0.69 -20.60 18.05
N TYR A 453 -0.22 -20.34 16.83
CA TYR A 453 1.12 -19.79 16.62
C TYR A 453 1.23 -18.38 17.20
N VAL A 454 2.26 -18.15 18.01
CA VAL A 454 2.66 -16.83 18.49
C VAL A 454 4.13 -16.65 18.12
N PRO A 455 4.49 -15.67 17.25
CA PRO A 455 5.87 -15.43 16.89
C PRO A 455 6.76 -15.14 18.10
N ALA A 456 7.93 -15.79 18.20
CA ALA A 456 8.86 -15.59 19.31
C ALA A 456 9.32 -14.13 19.43
N PHE A 457 9.36 -13.39 18.33
CA PHE A 457 9.66 -11.95 18.31
C PHE A 457 8.69 -11.13 19.19
N CYS A 458 7.44 -11.57 19.35
CA CYS A 458 6.47 -10.91 20.24
C CYS A 458 6.96 -10.87 21.70
N PHE A 459 7.56 -11.97 22.15
CA PHE A 459 8.15 -12.03 23.50
C PHE A 459 9.46 -11.23 23.58
N ALA A 460 10.30 -11.30 22.53
CA ALA A 460 11.53 -10.52 22.48
C ALA A 460 11.26 -9.01 22.66
N MET A 461 10.26 -8.45 21.97
CA MET A 461 9.89 -7.03 22.09
C MET A 461 9.62 -6.61 23.54
N ILE A 462 8.84 -7.40 24.28
CA ILE A 462 8.48 -7.07 25.67
C ILE A 462 9.71 -7.17 26.57
N HIS A 463 10.52 -8.23 26.43
CA HIS A 463 11.74 -8.40 27.23
C HIS A 463 12.79 -7.32 26.94
N ILE A 464 12.88 -6.81 25.71
CA ILE A 464 13.71 -5.64 25.37
C ILE A 464 13.24 -4.41 26.16
N GLY A 465 11.94 -4.12 26.17
CA GLY A 465 11.36 -3.03 26.93
C GLY A 465 11.62 -3.15 28.44
N MET A 466 11.59 -4.39 28.97
CA MET A 466 11.89 -4.69 30.38
C MET A 466 13.40 -4.65 30.68
N LYS A 467 14.26 -4.52 29.67
CA LYS A 467 15.74 -4.64 29.77
C LYS A 467 16.21 -6.01 30.26
N ASP A 468 15.38 -7.04 30.08
CA ASP A 468 15.71 -8.44 30.33
C ASP A 468 16.35 -9.02 29.05
N TYR A 469 17.60 -8.63 28.82
CA TYR A 469 18.29 -8.93 27.56
C TYR A 469 18.58 -10.42 27.39
N ASP A 470 18.74 -11.19 28.45
CA ASP A 470 18.99 -12.63 28.35
C ASP A 470 17.80 -13.37 27.73
N ARG A 471 16.60 -13.07 28.20
CA ARG A 471 15.37 -13.62 27.61
C ARG A 471 15.09 -13.02 26.24
N ALA A 472 15.34 -11.74 26.04
CA ALA A 472 15.20 -11.09 24.73
C ALA A 472 16.03 -11.81 23.66
N PHE A 473 17.31 -12.10 23.95
CA PHE A 473 18.18 -12.82 23.02
C PHE A 473 17.73 -14.27 22.79
N ALA A 474 17.25 -14.98 23.83
CA ALA A 474 16.70 -16.31 23.64
C ALA A 474 15.54 -16.34 22.62
N PHE A 475 14.59 -15.39 22.72
CA PHE A 475 13.48 -15.26 21.79
C PHE A 475 13.90 -14.73 20.41
N LEU A 476 14.93 -13.87 20.31
CA LEU A 476 15.48 -13.46 19.03
C LEU A 476 16.16 -14.63 18.29
N GLU A 477 16.85 -15.52 19.02
CA GLU A 477 17.40 -16.75 18.45
C GLU A 477 16.33 -17.69 17.91
N GLU A 478 15.23 -17.87 18.65
CA GLU A 478 14.08 -18.64 18.21
C GLU A 478 13.45 -18.01 16.96
N SER A 479 13.26 -16.66 16.96
CA SER A 479 12.75 -15.92 15.82
C SER A 479 13.62 -16.08 14.57
N LEU A 480 14.94 -16.14 14.74
CA LEU A 480 15.88 -16.36 13.65
C LEU A 480 15.76 -17.79 13.08
N GLN A 481 15.59 -18.80 13.95
CA GLN A 481 15.39 -20.19 13.54
C GLN A 481 14.07 -20.36 12.76
N ASP A 482 13.01 -19.70 13.21
CA ASP A 482 11.70 -19.70 12.56
C ASP A 482 11.64 -18.83 11.29
N ARG A 483 12.73 -18.14 10.96
CA ARG A 483 12.76 -17.14 9.88
C ARG A 483 11.59 -16.16 9.96
N ASN A 484 11.31 -15.69 11.18
CA ASN A 484 10.25 -14.71 11.39
C ASN A 484 10.56 -13.41 10.62
N ILE A 485 9.57 -12.82 9.96
CA ILE A 485 9.78 -11.64 9.09
C ILE A 485 10.41 -10.46 9.83
N GLN A 486 10.17 -10.31 11.13
CA GLN A 486 10.74 -9.24 11.95
C GLN A 486 12.26 -9.29 12.04
N ILE A 487 12.89 -10.42 11.70
CA ILE A 487 14.35 -10.54 11.61
C ILE A 487 14.93 -9.60 10.52
N CYS A 488 14.19 -9.32 9.46
CA CYS A 488 14.60 -8.36 8.43
C CYS A 488 14.77 -6.92 8.99
N PHE A 489 14.14 -6.61 10.12
CA PHE A 489 14.21 -5.30 10.76
C PHE A 489 15.40 -5.14 11.73
N LEU A 490 16.15 -6.19 12.02
CA LEU A 490 17.23 -6.18 13.04
C LEU A 490 18.27 -5.07 12.77
N LYS A 491 18.67 -4.88 11.51
CA LYS A 491 19.75 -3.95 11.15
C LYS A 491 19.37 -2.50 11.43
N GLU A 492 18.17 -2.07 11.06
CA GLU A 492 17.80 -0.65 11.01
C GLU A 492 16.82 -0.22 12.11
N SER A 493 16.09 -1.15 12.76
CA SER A 493 15.04 -0.80 13.72
C SER A 493 15.56 -0.01 14.92
N PRO A 494 15.05 1.22 15.18
CA PRO A 494 15.39 2.00 16.38
C PRO A 494 15.02 1.28 17.69
N GLY A 495 13.91 0.53 17.73
CA GLY A 495 13.48 -0.23 18.91
C GLY A 495 14.48 -1.28 19.39
N LEU A 496 15.53 -1.57 18.59
CA LEU A 496 16.61 -2.51 18.92
C LEU A 496 17.94 -1.82 19.28
N ASP A 497 17.97 -0.48 19.31
CA ASP A 497 19.20 0.29 19.53
C ASP A 497 19.86 -0.02 20.88
N SER A 498 19.06 -0.36 21.89
CA SER A 498 19.56 -0.78 23.21
C SER A 498 20.39 -2.09 23.19
N LEU A 499 20.23 -2.92 22.15
CA LEU A 499 20.95 -4.18 21.98
C LEU A 499 22.21 -4.05 21.13
N ARG A 500 22.42 -2.97 20.38
CA ARG A 500 23.50 -2.84 19.37
C ARG A 500 24.90 -2.98 19.94
N SER A 501 25.12 -2.59 21.21
CA SER A 501 26.41 -2.71 21.87
C SER A 501 26.71 -4.13 22.37
N ASP A 502 25.69 -5.00 22.49
CA ASP A 502 25.85 -6.36 22.98
C ASP A 502 26.51 -7.26 21.90
N PRO A 503 27.55 -8.04 22.23
CA PRO A 503 28.19 -8.96 21.29
C PRO A 503 27.21 -9.98 20.68
N ARG A 504 26.20 -10.41 21.43
CA ARG A 504 25.18 -11.35 20.96
C ARG A 504 24.37 -10.78 19.80
N PHE A 505 24.08 -9.46 19.84
CA PHE A 505 23.38 -8.80 18.76
C PHE A 505 24.20 -8.80 17.46
N ARG A 506 25.49 -8.55 17.56
CA ARG A 506 26.39 -8.65 16.41
C ARG A 506 26.45 -10.08 15.85
N ALA A 507 26.47 -11.08 16.73
CA ALA A 507 26.44 -12.49 16.31
C ALA A 507 25.14 -12.85 15.58
N LEU A 508 23.98 -12.33 16.02
CA LEU A 508 22.69 -12.47 15.32
C LEU A 508 22.72 -11.82 13.93
N LEU A 509 23.20 -10.57 13.83
CA LEU A 509 23.30 -9.86 12.56
C LEU A 509 24.18 -10.59 11.54
N HIS A 510 25.29 -11.22 11.97
CA HIS A 510 26.17 -11.99 11.06
C HIS A 510 25.52 -13.24 10.47
N ARG A 511 24.44 -13.74 11.08
CA ARG A 511 23.72 -14.93 10.58
C ARG A 511 22.63 -14.58 9.57
N VAL A 512 22.24 -13.31 9.49
CA VAL A 512 21.38 -12.78 8.45
C VAL A 512 22.29 -12.15 7.40
N PRO A 513 22.24 -12.56 6.13
CA PRO A 513 23.20 -12.12 5.10
C PRO A 513 22.91 -10.69 4.63
N PHE A 514 22.79 -9.73 5.57
CA PHE A 514 22.63 -8.32 5.19
C PHE A 514 23.80 -7.83 4.34
N PRO A 515 23.53 -7.00 3.30
CA PRO A 515 24.57 -6.41 2.48
C PRO A 515 25.42 -5.40 3.24
#